data_bb56dd64f09207f0b985a9d638fd6882
#
_entry.id   bb56dd64f09207f0b985a9d638fd6882
#
_cell.length_a   1.000
_cell.length_b   1.000
_cell.length_c   1.000
_cell.angle_alpha   90.00
_cell.angle_beta   90.00
_cell.angle_gamma   90.00
#
_symmetry.space_group_name_H-M   'P 1'
#
loop_
_entity.id
_entity.type
_entity.pdbx_description
1 polymer ?
#
loop_
_entity_poly.entity_id
_entity_poly.type
_entity_poly.pdbx_seq_one_letter_code
_entity_poly.pdbx_strand_id
1 'polypeptide(L)'
;MFANLVDGIFWDVALWVFAIGVLWRILSIFRVRNKPDYSEPRGSGFAGAVGANLRRFIPRSEMITRTRLQVVAGYLFHLGLFALLLFAAPHVLFIEAQTGLGWMPMPYWAFIVAAQLSFIGLMLLWIHRVMHPVTRLISDADDHVAALLT
;
A
#
# COMPACT_ATOMS: atom_id res chain seq x y z
N MET A 1 28.32 10.65 10.50
CA MET A 1 28.06 9.82 11.73
C MET A 1 26.60 9.38 11.79
N PHE A 2 25.61 10.29 11.72
CA PHE A 2 24.18 9.94 11.76
C PHE A 2 23.74 9.09 10.56
N ALA A 3 24.14 9.44 9.35
CA ALA A 3 23.82 8.65 8.14
C ALA A 3 24.31 7.19 8.25
N ASN A 4 25.53 6.98 8.73
CA ASN A 4 26.06 5.61 8.90
C ASN A 4 25.34 4.78 9.97
N LEU A 5 24.65 5.41 10.92
CA LEU A 5 23.78 4.72 11.87
C LEU A 5 22.44 4.31 11.21
N VAL A 6 21.89 5.20 10.38
CA VAL A 6 20.62 4.96 9.67
C VAL A 6 20.81 3.90 8.58
N ASP A 7 21.87 4.01 7.79
CA ASP A 7 22.17 3.07 6.69
C ASP A 7 22.83 1.77 7.16
N GLY A 8 23.16 1.65 8.45
CA GLY A 8 23.78 0.47 9.05
C GLY A 8 22.84 -0.23 10.03
N ILE A 9 23.21 -0.21 11.32
CA ILE A 9 22.55 -1.01 12.36
C ILE A 9 21.03 -0.80 12.43
N PHE A 10 20.55 0.45 12.29
CA PHE A 10 19.11 0.71 12.36
C PHE A 10 18.37 0.13 11.17
N TRP A 11 18.99 0.16 9.99
CA TRP A 11 18.45 -0.49 8.80
C TRP A 11 18.35 -2.01 8.98
N ASP A 12 19.41 -2.65 9.45
CA ASP A 12 19.44 -4.10 9.67
C ASP A 12 18.39 -4.52 10.70
N VAL A 13 18.29 -3.80 11.82
CA VAL A 13 17.28 -4.04 12.84
C VAL A 13 15.87 -3.88 12.27
N ALA A 14 15.60 -2.81 11.52
CA ALA A 14 14.30 -2.58 10.91
C ALA A 14 13.93 -3.70 9.91
N LEU A 15 14.88 -4.16 9.11
CA LEU A 15 14.71 -5.26 8.16
C LEU A 15 14.36 -6.56 8.88
N TRP A 16 15.08 -6.91 9.96
CA TRP A 16 14.81 -8.09 10.74
C TRP A 16 13.45 -8.05 11.44
N VAL A 17 13.09 -6.91 12.05
CA VAL A 17 11.77 -6.71 12.67
C VAL A 17 10.66 -6.88 11.63
N PHE A 18 10.82 -6.29 10.46
CA PHE A 18 9.89 -6.45 9.35
C PHE A 18 9.77 -7.91 8.89
N ALA A 19 10.90 -8.57 8.63
CA ALA A 19 10.92 -9.95 8.15
C ALA A 19 10.27 -10.92 9.15
N ILE A 20 10.60 -10.77 10.43
CA ILE A 20 10.01 -11.58 11.52
C ILE A 20 8.51 -11.30 11.63
N GLY A 21 8.08 -10.04 11.57
CA GLY A 21 6.68 -9.65 11.62
C GLY A 21 5.87 -10.21 10.46
N VAL A 22 6.40 -10.14 9.24
CA VAL A 22 5.78 -10.72 8.05
C VAL A 22 5.68 -12.24 8.18
N LEU A 23 6.77 -12.91 8.56
CA LEU A 23 6.78 -14.36 8.75
C LEU A 23 5.77 -14.80 9.82
N TRP A 24 5.73 -14.10 10.96
CA TRP A 24 4.75 -14.33 12.01
C TRP A 24 3.33 -14.19 11.49
N ARG A 25 3.05 -13.13 10.70
CA ARG A 25 1.73 -12.91 10.12
C ARG A 25 1.33 -14.02 9.15
N ILE A 26 2.24 -14.44 8.27
CA ILE A 26 2.02 -15.56 7.35
C ILE A 26 1.72 -16.85 8.11
N LEU A 27 2.57 -17.20 9.10
CA LEU A 27 2.36 -18.37 9.93
C LEU A 27 1.04 -18.32 10.72
N SER A 28 0.65 -17.15 11.20
CA SER A 28 -0.62 -16.98 11.91
C SER A 28 -1.83 -17.24 11.00
N ILE A 29 -1.77 -16.84 9.72
CA ILE A 29 -2.82 -17.13 8.74
C ILE A 29 -2.98 -18.64 8.53
N PHE A 30 -1.86 -19.38 8.41
CA PHE A 30 -1.91 -20.84 8.25
C PHE A 30 -2.34 -21.57 9.53
N ARG A 31 -2.12 -20.97 10.71
CA ARG A 31 -2.57 -21.52 11.99
C ARG A 31 -4.05 -21.34 12.28
N VAL A 32 -4.68 -20.35 11.67
CA VAL A 32 -6.13 -20.14 11.83
C VAL A 32 -6.86 -21.28 11.12
N ARG A 33 -7.44 -22.18 11.91
CA ARG A 33 -8.34 -23.21 11.39
C ARG A 33 -9.62 -22.50 10.90
N ASN A 34 -9.86 -22.54 9.60
CA ASN A 34 -11.13 -22.12 9.05
C ASN A 34 -12.24 -23.05 9.62
N LYS A 35 -13.30 -22.47 10.11
CA LYS A 35 -14.50 -23.26 10.42
C LYS A 35 -14.98 -23.91 9.12
N PRO A 36 -15.37 -25.20 9.14
CA PRO A 36 -15.88 -25.84 7.95
C PRO A 36 -17.09 -25.04 7.41
N ASP A 37 -16.99 -24.66 6.16
CA ASP A 37 -18.11 -24.04 5.45
C ASP A 37 -18.97 -25.16 4.86
N TYR A 38 -20.17 -25.27 5.37
CA TYR A 38 -21.14 -26.28 4.91
C TYR A 38 -22.01 -25.79 3.74
N SER A 39 -21.77 -24.57 3.25
CA SER A 39 -22.47 -24.06 2.08
C SER A 39 -21.99 -24.73 0.81
N GLU A 40 -22.91 -24.94 -0.13
CA GLU A 40 -22.56 -25.49 -1.44
C GLU A 40 -21.66 -24.50 -2.21
N PRO A 41 -20.51 -24.95 -2.75
CA PRO A 41 -19.61 -24.09 -3.47
C PRO A 41 -20.26 -23.61 -4.78
N ARG A 42 -20.39 -22.29 -4.97
CA ARG A 42 -20.95 -21.67 -6.16
C ARG A 42 -20.03 -21.67 -7.38
N GLY A 43 -18.87 -22.30 -7.28
CA GLY A 43 -17.85 -22.37 -8.34
C GLY A 43 -16.47 -22.77 -7.83
N SER A 44 -15.45 -22.64 -8.68
CA SER A 44 -14.07 -22.93 -8.30
C SER A 44 -13.57 -21.95 -7.23
N GLY A 45 -13.09 -22.47 -6.10
CA GLY A 45 -12.54 -21.65 -5.02
C GLY A 45 -11.39 -20.77 -5.46
N PHE A 46 -10.46 -21.28 -6.27
CA PHE A 46 -9.32 -20.53 -6.77
C PHE A 46 -9.73 -19.43 -7.76
N ALA A 47 -10.51 -19.77 -8.78
CA ALA A 47 -11.00 -18.78 -9.75
C ALA A 47 -11.89 -17.71 -9.10
N GLY A 48 -12.70 -18.11 -8.12
CA GLY A 48 -13.50 -17.21 -7.30
C GLY A 48 -12.65 -16.25 -6.48
N ALA A 49 -11.58 -16.75 -5.84
CA ALA A 49 -10.67 -15.92 -5.05
C ALA A 49 -9.91 -14.92 -5.92
N VAL A 50 -9.32 -15.37 -7.04
CA VAL A 50 -8.63 -14.49 -8.00
C VAL A 50 -9.59 -13.44 -8.56
N GLY A 51 -10.77 -13.85 -9.03
CA GLY A 51 -11.78 -12.95 -9.57
C GLY A 51 -12.29 -11.93 -8.53
N ALA A 52 -12.47 -12.34 -7.27
CA ALA A 52 -12.88 -11.45 -6.19
C ALA A 52 -11.80 -10.41 -5.87
N ASN A 53 -10.51 -10.82 -5.85
CA ASN A 53 -9.42 -9.89 -5.64
C ASN A 53 -9.29 -8.89 -6.79
N LEU A 54 -9.30 -9.33 -8.04
CA LEU A 54 -9.22 -8.44 -9.21
C LEU A 54 -10.39 -7.46 -9.26
N ARG A 55 -11.61 -7.90 -8.94
CA ARG A 55 -12.79 -7.01 -8.91
C ARG A 55 -12.71 -5.94 -7.82
N ARG A 56 -11.93 -6.14 -6.76
CA ARG A 56 -11.73 -5.12 -5.71
C ARG A 56 -10.94 -3.91 -6.20
N PHE A 57 -10.15 -4.05 -7.25
CA PHE A 57 -9.47 -2.90 -7.87
C PHE A 57 -10.42 -2.03 -8.70
N ILE A 58 -11.61 -2.51 -9.02
CA ILE A 58 -12.60 -1.76 -9.80
C ILE A 58 -13.72 -1.32 -8.85
N PRO A 59 -13.93 -0.01 -8.69
CA PRO A 59 -15.00 0.49 -7.84
C PRO A 59 -16.37 0.10 -8.40
N ARG A 60 -17.29 -0.25 -7.52
CA ARG A 60 -18.66 -0.57 -7.92
C ARG A 60 -19.36 0.66 -8.49
N SER A 61 -20.00 0.52 -9.64
CA SER A 61 -20.71 1.62 -10.33
C SER A 61 -21.72 2.34 -9.44
N GLU A 62 -22.42 1.61 -8.57
CA GLU A 62 -23.40 2.13 -7.63
C GLU A 62 -22.82 3.06 -6.58
N MET A 63 -21.54 2.86 -6.22
CA MET A 63 -20.84 3.65 -5.21
C MET A 63 -20.03 4.80 -5.80
N ILE A 64 -19.65 4.72 -7.08
CA ILE A 64 -18.79 5.72 -7.73
C ILE A 64 -19.34 7.14 -7.58
N THR A 65 -20.65 7.34 -7.70
CA THR A 65 -21.27 8.67 -7.62
C THR A 65 -21.06 9.32 -6.27
N ARG A 66 -21.04 8.54 -5.19
CA ARG A 66 -20.89 9.03 -3.81
C ARG A 66 -19.44 9.09 -3.33
N THR A 67 -18.55 8.28 -3.95
CA THR A 67 -17.15 8.12 -3.51
C THR A 67 -16.14 8.55 -4.56
N ARG A 68 -16.54 9.34 -5.56
CA ARG A 68 -15.66 9.76 -6.67
C ARG A 68 -14.34 10.35 -6.20
N LEU A 69 -14.39 11.27 -5.25
CA LEU A 69 -13.20 11.92 -4.72
C LEU A 69 -12.24 10.88 -4.10
N GLN A 70 -12.77 9.99 -3.26
CA GLN A 70 -11.97 8.96 -2.58
C GLN A 70 -11.36 7.98 -3.58
N VAL A 71 -12.12 7.58 -4.60
CA VAL A 71 -11.65 6.67 -5.64
C VAL A 71 -10.53 7.32 -6.46
N VAL A 72 -10.73 8.53 -6.96
CA VAL A 72 -9.73 9.25 -7.75
C VAL A 72 -8.48 9.53 -6.90
N ALA A 73 -8.65 10.07 -5.71
CA ALA A 73 -7.55 10.36 -4.80
C ALA A 73 -6.79 9.08 -4.40
N GLY A 74 -7.50 7.99 -4.15
CA GLY A 74 -6.89 6.69 -3.88
C GLY A 74 -6.06 6.15 -5.04
N TYR A 75 -6.54 6.24 -6.26
CA TYR A 75 -5.75 5.85 -7.44
C TYR A 75 -4.55 6.76 -7.66
N LEU A 76 -4.70 8.07 -7.54
CA LEU A 76 -3.58 9.00 -7.66
C LEU A 76 -2.47 8.67 -6.65
N PHE A 77 -2.86 8.46 -5.39
CA PHE A 77 -1.93 8.08 -4.33
C PHE A 77 -1.22 6.76 -4.64
N HIS A 78 -1.97 5.68 -4.89
CA HIS A 78 -1.37 4.37 -5.06
C HIS A 78 -0.54 4.25 -6.34
N LEU A 79 -1.00 4.80 -7.47
CA LEU A 79 -0.23 4.78 -8.71
C LEU A 79 1.06 5.58 -8.59
N GLY A 80 1.01 6.77 -7.97
CA GLY A 80 2.20 7.56 -7.69
C GLY A 80 3.15 6.83 -6.75
N LEU A 81 2.63 6.28 -5.65
CA LEU A 81 3.42 5.53 -4.67
C LEU A 81 4.10 4.30 -5.28
N PHE A 82 3.37 3.48 -6.04
CA PHE A 82 3.95 2.30 -6.69
C PHE A 82 4.96 2.68 -7.78
N ALA A 83 4.72 3.77 -8.52
CA ALA A 83 5.70 4.27 -9.45
C ALA A 83 7.00 4.68 -8.76
N LEU A 84 6.92 5.40 -7.63
CA LEU A 84 8.07 5.76 -6.81
C LEU A 84 8.77 4.53 -6.22
N LEU A 85 8.01 3.63 -5.61
CA LEU A 85 8.56 2.43 -4.97
C LEU A 85 9.34 1.55 -5.95
N LEU A 86 8.80 1.37 -7.16
CA LEU A 86 9.39 0.45 -8.14
C LEU A 86 10.42 1.11 -9.04
N PHE A 87 10.31 2.41 -9.32
CA PHE A 87 11.13 3.05 -10.36
C PHE A 87 11.97 4.24 -9.89
N ALA A 88 11.87 4.66 -8.62
CA ALA A 88 12.78 5.68 -8.12
C ALA A 88 14.21 5.15 -8.07
N ALA A 89 15.18 5.95 -8.54
CA ALA A 89 16.56 5.53 -8.63
C ALA A 89 17.15 4.98 -7.31
N PRO A 90 16.90 5.58 -6.13
CA PRO A 90 17.38 5.01 -4.87
C PRO A 90 16.86 3.60 -4.59
N HIS A 91 15.58 3.31 -4.91
CA HIS A 91 15.00 1.99 -4.70
C HIS A 91 15.55 0.96 -5.67
N VAL A 92 15.69 1.31 -6.95
CA VAL A 92 16.26 0.42 -7.97
C VAL A 92 17.69 0.06 -7.61
N LEU A 93 18.53 1.06 -7.29
CA LEU A 93 19.94 0.85 -6.91
C LEU A 93 20.06 0.04 -5.62
N PHE A 94 19.17 0.26 -4.66
CA PHE A 94 19.14 -0.53 -3.43
C PHE A 94 18.81 -2.00 -3.71
N ILE A 95 17.77 -2.28 -4.51
CA ILE A 95 17.39 -3.65 -4.85
C ILE A 95 18.51 -4.34 -5.65
N GLU A 96 19.11 -3.63 -6.60
CA GLU A 96 20.24 -4.12 -7.38
C GLU A 96 21.45 -4.47 -6.49
N ALA A 97 21.78 -3.61 -5.52
CA ALA A 97 22.86 -3.88 -4.58
C ALA A 97 22.61 -5.10 -3.69
N GLN A 98 21.35 -5.36 -3.32
CA GLN A 98 21.00 -6.49 -2.43
C GLN A 98 20.80 -7.82 -3.18
N THR A 99 20.27 -7.76 -4.40
CA THR A 99 19.79 -8.97 -5.11
C THR A 99 20.53 -9.24 -6.41
N GLY A 100 21.29 -8.27 -6.92
CA GLY A 100 21.87 -8.32 -8.27
C GLY A 100 20.86 -8.06 -9.40
N LEU A 101 19.57 -7.82 -9.06
CA LEU A 101 18.50 -7.55 -10.03
C LEU A 101 18.29 -6.03 -10.13
N GLY A 102 18.65 -5.47 -11.28
CA GLY A 102 18.45 -4.06 -11.58
C GLY A 102 17.56 -3.86 -12.80
N TRP A 103 16.92 -2.72 -12.87
CA TRP A 103 16.15 -2.27 -14.03
C TRP A 103 16.33 -0.77 -14.22
N MET A 104 15.82 -0.23 -15.33
CA MET A 104 15.95 1.18 -15.64
C MET A 104 15.11 2.04 -14.69
N PRO A 105 15.72 2.95 -13.91
CA PRO A 105 14.98 3.88 -13.08
C PRO A 105 14.24 4.91 -13.93
N MET A 106 13.17 5.49 -13.37
CA MET A 106 12.44 6.55 -14.06
C MET A 106 13.26 7.83 -14.18
N PRO A 107 13.05 8.63 -15.26
CA PRO A 107 13.69 9.91 -15.40
C PRO A 107 13.20 10.90 -14.34
N TYR A 108 14.04 11.92 -14.04
CA TYR A 108 13.79 12.88 -12.97
C TYR A 108 12.43 13.59 -13.04
N TRP A 109 12.00 13.97 -14.25
CA TRP A 109 10.68 14.59 -14.43
C TRP A 109 9.53 13.65 -14.03
N ALA A 110 9.63 12.36 -14.36
CA ALA A 110 8.62 11.36 -14.01
C ALA A 110 8.60 11.10 -12.50
N PHE A 111 9.78 11.13 -11.84
CA PHE A 111 9.87 11.07 -10.38
C PHE A 111 9.10 12.23 -9.72
N ILE A 112 9.30 13.46 -10.19
CA ILE A 112 8.59 14.64 -9.65
C ILE A 112 7.08 14.48 -9.86
N VAL A 113 6.64 14.09 -11.05
CA VAL A 113 5.21 13.90 -11.34
C VAL A 113 4.61 12.81 -10.45
N ALA A 114 5.27 11.67 -10.31
CA ALA A 114 4.80 10.58 -9.46
C ALA A 114 4.71 11.00 -7.99
N ALA A 115 5.71 11.73 -7.49
CA ALA A 115 5.71 12.26 -6.13
C ALA A 115 4.56 13.25 -5.89
N GLN A 116 4.34 14.17 -6.83
CA GLN A 116 3.24 15.13 -6.74
C GLN A 116 1.87 14.45 -6.77
N LEU A 117 1.67 13.48 -7.67
CA LEU A 117 0.41 12.73 -7.76
C LEU A 117 0.15 11.94 -6.48
N SER A 118 1.16 11.26 -5.94
CA SER A 118 1.05 10.54 -4.69
C SER A 118 0.70 11.48 -3.53
N PHE A 119 1.42 12.58 -3.40
CA PHE A 119 1.18 13.57 -2.34
C PHE A 119 -0.21 14.21 -2.45
N ILE A 120 -0.62 14.66 -3.63
CA ILE A 120 -1.96 15.25 -3.86
C ILE A 120 -3.05 14.22 -3.53
N GLY A 121 -2.91 12.99 -3.99
CA GLY A 121 -3.84 11.90 -3.69
C GLY A 121 -3.99 11.67 -2.19
N LEU A 122 -2.87 11.57 -1.47
CA LEU A 122 -2.84 11.39 -0.03
C LEU A 122 -3.48 12.57 0.71
N MET A 123 -3.15 13.80 0.34
CA MET A 123 -3.72 15.01 0.95
C MET A 123 -5.23 15.11 0.72
N LEU A 124 -5.71 14.77 -0.47
CA LEU A 124 -7.15 14.74 -0.75
C LEU A 124 -7.87 13.70 0.11
N LEU A 125 -7.29 12.51 0.29
CA LEU A 125 -7.84 11.48 1.17
C LEU A 125 -7.86 11.94 2.63
N TRP A 126 -6.78 12.56 3.10
CA TRP A 126 -6.68 13.06 4.46
C TRP A 126 -7.66 14.21 4.73
N ILE A 127 -7.74 15.19 3.83
CA ILE A 127 -8.71 16.31 3.92
C ILE A 127 -10.14 15.76 3.94
N HIS A 128 -10.46 14.81 3.04
CA HIS A 128 -11.78 14.17 3.04
C HIS A 128 -12.07 13.48 4.38
N ARG A 129 -11.09 12.78 4.96
CA ARG A 129 -11.24 12.11 6.26
C ARG A 129 -11.56 13.09 7.39
N VAL A 130 -10.91 14.25 7.40
CA VAL A 130 -11.11 15.29 8.42
C VAL A 130 -12.44 16.05 8.23
N MET A 131 -12.81 16.32 6.99
CA MET A 131 -13.97 17.17 6.68
C MET A 131 -15.30 16.40 6.61
N HIS A 132 -15.27 15.15 6.19
CA HIS A 132 -16.50 14.37 6.02
C HIS A 132 -17.02 13.87 7.37
N PRO A 133 -18.29 14.14 7.76
CA PRO A 133 -18.80 13.85 9.10
C PRO A 133 -18.65 12.39 9.52
N VAL A 134 -18.97 11.46 8.61
CA VAL A 134 -18.93 10.00 8.89
C VAL A 134 -17.49 9.53 9.08
N THR A 135 -16.58 9.89 8.16
CA THR A 135 -15.18 9.45 8.26
C THR A 135 -14.49 10.06 9.47
N ARG A 136 -14.78 11.33 9.79
CA ARG A 136 -14.26 11.98 11.00
C ARG A 136 -14.71 11.27 12.29
N LEU A 137 -15.97 10.79 12.33
CA LEU A 137 -16.51 10.11 13.50
C LEU A 137 -15.86 8.75 13.77
N ILE A 138 -15.48 8.04 12.72
CA ILE A 138 -14.88 6.70 12.81
C ILE A 138 -13.35 6.71 12.76
N SER A 139 -12.71 7.89 12.67
CA SER A 139 -11.25 8.01 12.60
C SER A 139 -10.65 8.25 13.98
N ASP A 140 -9.63 7.45 14.27
CA ASP A 140 -8.81 7.59 15.46
C ASP A 140 -7.51 8.36 15.18
N ALA A 141 -6.76 8.69 16.24
CA ALA A 141 -5.47 9.38 16.13
C ALA A 141 -4.47 8.61 15.25
N ASP A 142 -4.48 7.28 15.33
CA ASP A 142 -3.61 6.39 14.57
C ASP A 142 -3.84 6.51 13.05
N ASP A 143 -5.08 6.72 12.62
CA ASP A 143 -5.43 6.94 11.22
C ASP A 143 -4.81 8.22 10.64
N HIS A 144 -4.76 9.28 11.46
CA HIS A 144 -4.17 10.56 11.06
C HIS A 144 -2.65 10.48 11.05
N VAL A 145 -2.06 9.84 12.07
CA VAL A 145 -0.61 9.63 12.15
C VAL A 145 -0.14 8.75 10.99
N ALA A 146 -0.84 7.67 10.67
CA ALA A 146 -0.51 6.82 9.54
C ALA A 146 -0.53 7.59 8.21
N ALA A 147 -1.55 8.44 7.98
CA ALA A 147 -1.64 9.25 6.77
C ALA A 147 -0.56 10.33 6.67
N LEU A 148 -0.05 10.85 7.79
CA LEU A 148 1.00 11.87 7.82
C LEU A 148 2.41 11.28 7.72
N LEU A 149 2.59 10.00 8.06
CA LEU A 149 3.87 9.31 8.00
C LEU A 149 4.11 8.60 6.66
N THR A 150 3.10 8.51 5.80
CA THR A 150 3.20 7.90 4.46
C THR A 150 3.66 8.92 3.43
#